data_a2af8cc6fbcf6ec7fe85d9e30ce61d8c
#
_entry.id   a2af8cc6fbcf6ec7fe85d9e30ce61d8c
#
_cell.length_a   1.000
_cell.length_b   1.000
_cell.length_c   1.000
_cell.angle_alpha   90.00
_cell.angle_beta   90.00
_cell.angle_gamma   90.00
#
_symmetry.space_group_name_H-M   'P 1'
#
loop_
_entity.id
_entity.type
_entity.pdbx_description
1 polymer ?
#
loop_
_entity_poly.entity_id
_entity_poly.type
_entity_poly.pdbx_seq_one_letter_code
_entity_poly.pdbx_strand_id
1 'polypeptide(L)'
;MKKLITLLSLILVSSAYAQIRNVGIGTNTPDSTALLELYATDMGFLPPRLTDLQRDSIVNPALGLTIFNTSDSTFQFWNGTCWIRSFMEDCSDCLFNLALSDTAGNIDRTLTDSVDFDVHVNSLNGTTNDIGIFTIHNLPPGVTITLSNPIIYGGTGVCNVKVYADIFATPGTYPIAIQAVCGSTVKVQLYSLTIDPCYYVAVTQNQNMYDLQAANNLPGIGTPICVIMDVLAGAQIASNNAGTSAYTSGGLDPQSHVGIRNYGSFIARGGNGGAGGNLSSFGSPGQNGGDAIQMTCRHTYLNNTNGYVFGGGGGGGSVGLAYSVSVPIIGNLGFGIGAGGGGGAANGLGGNPAVTIQYWQNGQNGGNGINALGGAGGVLNTPIPFSISVANITITPNVNGGNGGNFGVNGTNGNISVNITVSVSIPFVGTVQVVNTNVPNPPLSNFPPGGTAGWAFRLNGFPLQGIPTGYYQTSYIKGNVN
;
A
#
# COMPACT_ATOMS: atom_id res chain seq x y z
N MET A 1 -115.06 -1.87 -34.82
CA MET A 1 -113.79 -2.48 -35.33
C MET A 1 -112.72 -1.45 -35.60
N LYS A 2 -112.89 -0.35 -36.32
CA LYS A 2 -111.86 0.63 -36.64
C LYS A 2 -111.12 1.23 -35.40
N LYS A 3 -111.86 1.54 -34.31
CA LYS A 3 -111.24 2.08 -33.05
C LYS A 3 -110.46 1.03 -32.28
N LEU A 4 -110.76 -0.25 -32.42
CA LEU A 4 -110.03 -1.31 -31.77
C LEU A 4 -108.73 -1.62 -32.46
N ILE A 5 -108.71 -1.51 -33.80
CA ILE A 5 -107.49 -1.66 -34.60
C ILE A 5 -106.49 -0.48 -34.40
N THR A 6 -107.02 0.75 -34.24
CA THR A 6 -106.17 1.94 -33.95
C THR A 6 -105.63 1.84 -32.55
N LEU A 7 -106.28 1.32 -31.54
CA LEU A 7 -105.82 1.12 -30.21
C LEU A 7 -104.77 -0.01 -30.13
N LEU A 8 -104.97 -1.09 -30.91
CA LEU A 8 -104.01 -2.20 -30.98
C LEU A 8 -102.72 -1.81 -31.74
N SER A 9 -102.84 -0.93 -32.78
CA SER A 9 -101.68 -0.43 -33.46
C SER A 9 -100.87 0.56 -32.61
N LEU A 10 -101.53 1.36 -31.73
CA LEU A 10 -100.82 2.27 -30.82
C LEU A 10 -100.11 1.49 -29.69
N ILE A 11 -100.63 0.34 -29.24
CA ILE A 11 -99.96 -0.51 -28.24
C ILE A 11 -98.76 -1.25 -28.85
N LEU A 12 -98.83 -1.64 -30.13
CA LEU A 12 -97.72 -2.26 -30.84
C LEU A 12 -96.53 -1.30 -31.10
N VAL A 13 -96.80 -0.01 -31.28
CA VAL A 13 -95.77 0.99 -31.48
C VAL A 13 -95.05 1.34 -30.13
N SER A 14 -95.77 1.21 -28.98
CA SER A 14 -95.14 1.50 -27.68
C SER A 14 -94.19 0.39 -27.15
N SER A 15 -94.18 -0.78 -27.76
CA SER A 15 -93.25 -1.86 -27.40
C SER A 15 -91.93 -1.78 -28.15
N ALA A 16 -91.70 -0.78 -29.00
CA ALA A 16 -90.44 -0.61 -29.75
C ALA A 16 -89.38 0.18 -29.05
N TYR A 17 -89.60 0.58 -27.77
CA TYR A 17 -88.52 1.23 -26.96
C TYR A 17 -87.82 0.19 -26.04
N ALA A 18 -87.43 -0.92 -26.69
CA ALA A 18 -86.57 -1.86 -25.98
C ALA A 18 -85.08 -1.59 -26.34
N GLN A 19 -84.33 -1.40 -25.31
CA GLN A 19 -82.86 -1.37 -25.29
C GLN A 19 -82.15 -0.02 -25.56
N ILE A 20 -82.20 0.82 -24.58
CA ILE A 20 -81.40 2.09 -24.64
C ILE A 20 -80.07 2.02 -23.89
N ARG A 21 -79.74 0.89 -23.21
CA ARG A 21 -78.57 0.94 -22.30
C ARG A 21 -77.42 0.00 -22.65
N ASN A 22 -77.66 -1.13 -23.29
CA ASN A 22 -76.57 -2.07 -23.60
C ASN A 22 -76.81 -2.81 -24.93
N VAL A 23 -75.74 -3.18 -25.58
CA VAL A 23 -75.70 -3.90 -26.83
C VAL A 23 -75.16 -5.30 -26.60
N GLY A 24 -75.95 -6.33 -26.89
CA GLY A 24 -75.48 -7.71 -26.90
C GLY A 24 -75.29 -8.19 -28.36
N ILE A 25 -74.18 -8.78 -28.67
CA ILE A 25 -73.97 -9.54 -29.90
C ILE A 25 -73.76 -10.98 -29.54
N GLY A 26 -74.65 -11.83 -30.03
CA GLY A 26 -74.72 -13.29 -29.66
C GLY A 26 -75.47 -13.61 -28.38
N THR A 27 -76.02 -12.61 -27.67
CA THR A 27 -76.87 -12.75 -26.52
C THR A 27 -78.09 -11.82 -26.61
N ASN A 28 -79.26 -12.28 -26.12
CA ASN A 28 -80.42 -11.44 -25.98
C ASN A 28 -80.61 -10.86 -24.58
N THR A 29 -79.71 -11.21 -23.65
CA THR A 29 -79.73 -10.78 -22.27
C THR A 29 -78.33 -10.36 -21.87
N PRO A 30 -77.83 -9.19 -22.43
CA PRO A 30 -76.51 -8.72 -22.06
C PRO A 30 -76.45 -8.33 -20.60
N ASP A 31 -75.22 -8.50 -19.97
CA ASP A 31 -75.00 -8.14 -18.60
C ASP A 31 -75.30 -6.66 -18.37
N SER A 32 -76.03 -6.37 -17.28
CA SER A 32 -76.54 -5.05 -16.97
C SER A 32 -75.46 -4.02 -16.69
N THR A 33 -74.23 -4.46 -16.44
CA THR A 33 -73.05 -3.62 -16.19
C THR A 33 -72.24 -3.40 -17.45
N ALA A 34 -72.48 -4.12 -18.53
CA ALA A 34 -71.81 -3.98 -19.81
C ALA A 34 -72.54 -3.08 -20.78
N LEU A 35 -71.93 -2.10 -21.37
CA LEU A 35 -72.50 -1.32 -22.48
C LEU A 35 -72.51 -2.16 -23.77
N LEU A 36 -71.51 -3.01 -23.97
CA LEU A 36 -71.37 -3.96 -25.08
C LEU A 36 -70.95 -5.32 -24.51
N GLU A 37 -71.74 -6.36 -24.77
CA GLU A 37 -71.35 -7.72 -24.48
C GLU A 37 -71.33 -8.56 -25.77
N LEU A 38 -70.22 -9.28 -25.95
CA LEU A 38 -69.99 -10.22 -27.03
C LEU A 38 -70.00 -11.64 -26.44
N TYR A 39 -71.01 -12.40 -26.82
CA TYR A 39 -71.18 -13.79 -26.35
C TYR A 39 -71.14 -14.77 -27.51
N ALA A 40 -70.14 -15.68 -27.49
CA ALA A 40 -69.99 -16.75 -28.47
C ALA A 40 -69.28 -17.93 -27.84
N THR A 41 -69.54 -19.15 -28.35
CA THR A 41 -68.87 -20.40 -27.90
C THR A 41 -67.76 -20.85 -28.90
N ASP A 42 -67.77 -20.30 -30.12
CA ASP A 42 -66.96 -20.74 -31.26
C ASP A 42 -66.38 -19.56 -32.08
N MET A 43 -66.62 -18.35 -31.65
CA MET A 43 -66.09 -17.10 -32.30
C MET A 43 -65.44 -16.20 -31.26
N GLY A 44 -64.41 -15.48 -31.69
CA GLY A 44 -63.73 -14.51 -30.84
C GLY A 44 -64.02 -13.06 -31.27
N PHE A 45 -63.57 -12.12 -30.44
CA PHE A 45 -63.49 -10.69 -30.79
C PHE A 45 -62.21 -10.42 -31.57
N LEU A 46 -62.30 -9.87 -32.75
CA LEU A 46 -61.15 -9.48 -33.56
C LEU A 46 -61.10 -7.95 -33.63
N PRO A 47 -60.20 -7.31 -32.86
CA PRO A 47 -60.02 -5.87 -32.89
C PRO A 47 -59.30 -5.43 -34.18
N PRO A 48 -59.20 -4.11 -34.45
CA PRO A 48 -58.37 -3.60 -35.52
C PRO A 48 -56.94 -4.13 -35.45
N ARG A 49 -56.44 -4.71 -36.54
CA ARG A 49 -55.08 -5.26 -36.65
C ARG A 49 -54.19 -4.26 -37.35
N LEU A 50 -53.14 -3.79 -36.66
CA LEU A 50 -52.25 -2.74 -37.13
C LEU A 50 -50.79 -3.19 -36.98
N THR A 51 -49.95 -2.77 -37.92
CA THR A 51 -48.51 -2.81 -37.73
C THR A 51 -48.06 -1.68 -36.79
N ASP A 52 -46.80 -1.72 -36.29
CA ASP A 52 -46.23 -0.62 -35.49
C ASP A 52 -46.38 0.72 -36.18
N LEU A 53 -46.07 0.81 -37.48
CA LEU A 53 -46.17 2.05 -38.25
C LEU A 53 -47.61 2.54 -38.33
N GLN A 54 -48.58 1.64 -38.50
CA GLN A 54 -50.02 1.99 -38.55
C GLN A 54 -50.54 2.41 -37.18
N ARG A 55 -50.13 1.72 -36.14
CA ARG A 55 -50.44 2.09 -34.74
C ARG A 55 -49.93 3.49 -34.43
N ASP A 56 -48.67 3.74 -34.73
CA ASP A 56 -48.01 5.01 -34.42
C ASP A 56 -48.51 6.21 -35.28
N SER A 57 -49.20 5.90 -36.37
CA SER A 57 -49.89 6.92 -37.17
C SER A 57 -51.22 7.40 -36.59
N ILE A 58 -51.73 6.75 -35.51
CA ILE A 58 -52.97 7.21 -34.83
C ILE A 58 -52.68 8.49 -34.04
N VAL A 59 -53.17 9.60 -34.51
CA VAL A 59 -52.99 10.91 -33.89
C VAL A 59 -53.92 11.03 -32.67
N ASN A 60 -53.41 11.38 -31.49
CA ASN A 60 -54.18 11.55 -30.26
C ASN A 60 -55.10 10.35 -29.90
N PRO A 61 -54.54 9.14 -29.73
CA PRO A 61 -55.37 7.98 -29.46
C PRO A 61 -56.12 8.18 -28.14
N ALA A 62 -57.38 7.74 -28.13
CA ALA A 62 -58.21 7.83 -26.92
C ALA A 62 -57.70 6.89 -25.82
N LEU A 63 -57.82 7.28 -24.57
CA LEU A 63 -57.50 6.42 -23.41
C LEU A 63 -58.33 5.13 -23.47
N GLY A 64 -57.67 3.99 -23.40
CA GLY A 64 -58.30 2.65 -23.49
C GLY A 64 -58.49 2.18 -24.95
N LEU A 65 -58.10 2.92 -25.97
CA LEU A 65 -58.13 2.45 -27.36
C LEU A 65 -57.35 1.15 -27.48
N THR A 66 -57.98 0.10 -27.98
CA THR A 66 -57.42 -1.27 -28.01
C THR A 66 -57.23 -1.74 -29.45
N ILE A 67 -56.09 -2.33 -29.76
CA ILE A 67 -55.74 -2.90 -31.07
C ILE A 67 -55.04 -4.26 -30.87
N PHE A 68 -54.94 -5.02 -31.97
CA PHE A 68 -54.01 -6.14 -32.07
C PHE A 68 -52.84 -5.72 -32.96
N ASN A 69 -51.63 -5.68 -32.41
CA ASN A 69 -50.43 -5.33 -33.15
C ASN A 69 -49.89 -6.58 -33.87
N THR A 70 -49.79 -6.48 -35.21
CA THR A 70 -49.34 -7.58 -36.08
C THR A 70 -47.83 -7.68 -36.20
N SER A 71 -47.07 -6.65 -35.83
CA SER A 71 -45.60 -6.67 -35.84
C SER A 71 -45.02 -7.53 -34.71
N ASP A 72 -45.68 -7.52 -33.56
CA ASP A 72 -45.24 -8.28 -32.38
C ASP A 72 -46.26 -9.33 -31.87
N SER A 73 -47.41 -9.44 -32.58
CA SER A 73 -48.50 -10.39 -32.27
C SER A 73 -49.09 -10.22 -30.87
N THR A 74 -49.21 -8.96 -30.42
CA THR A 74 -49.73 -8.66 -29.06
C THR A 74 -51.01 -7.82 -29.09
N PHE A 75 -51.86 -8.02 -28.07
CA PHE A 75 -52.92 -7.07 -27.76
C PHE A 75 -52.31 -5.83 -27.10
N GLN A 76 -52.68 -4.64 -27.62
CA GLN A 76 -52.16 -3.37 -27.08
C GLN A 76 -53.32 -2.41 -26.81
N PHE A 77 -53.20 -1.61 -25.74
CA PHE A 77 -54.10 -0.53 -25.45
C PHE A 77 -53.38 0.76 -25.08
N TRP A 78 -53.99 1.89 -25.42
CA TRP A 78 -53.42 3.19 -25.10
C TRP A 78 -53.79 3.60 -23.67
N ASN A 79 -52.77 3.87 -22.80
CA ASN A 79 -52.96 4.27 -21.41
C ASN A 79 -53.00 5.79 -21.18
N GLY A 80 -53.03 6.57 -22.24
CA GLY A 80 -52.94 8.04 -22.21
C GLY A 80 -51.49 8.59 -22.45
N THR A 81 -50.46 7.74 -22.35
CA THR A 81 -49.07 8.11 -22.53
C THR A 81 -48.34 7.24 -23.54
N CYS A 82 -48.59 5.94 -23.51
CA CYS A 82 -47.99 4.97 -24.44
C CYS A 82 -48.89 3.76 -24.68
N TRP A 83 -48.56 2.96 -25.72
CA TRP A 83 -49.19 1.70 -26.03
C TRP A 83 -48.67 0.60 -25.10
N ILE A 84 -49.56 0.07 -24.23
CA ILE A 84 -49.25 -1.03 -23.30
C ILE A 84 -49.63 -2.35 -23.94
N ARG A 85 -48.73 -3.34 -23.86
CA ARG A 85 -49.01 -4.73 -24.22
C ARG A 85 -49.82 -5.41 -23.12
N SER A 86 -50.91 -6.08 -23.50
CA SER A 86 -51.71 -6.91 -22.59
C SER A 86 -50.83 -8.07 -22.10
N PHE A 87 -50.60 -8.17 -20.81
CA PHE A 87 -49.73 -9.12 -20.09
C PHE A 87 -48.30 -8.68 -19.81
N MET A 88 -47.90 -7.44 -20.12
CA MET A 88 -46.61 -6.89 -19.67
C MET A 88 -46.84 -5.62 -18.86
N GLU A 89 -46.29 -5.59 -17.68
CA GLU A 89 -46.65 -4.61 -16.64
C GLU A 89 -46.06 -3.21 -16.82
N ASP A 90 -45.45 -2.81 -17.94
CA ASP A 90 -44.91 -1.45 -18.00
C ASP A 90 -44.68 -0.87 -19.41
N CYS A 91 -44.80 0.45 -19.53
CA CYS A 91 -44.29 1.22 -20.66
C CYS A 91 -42.76 1.14 -20.80
N SER A 92 -42.09 0.30 -20.02
CA SER A 92 -40.63 0.23 -20.09
C SER A 92 -40.23 -0.61 -21.30
N ASP A 93 -39.70 0.05 -22.30
CA ASP A 93 -38.92 -0.60 -23.35
C ASP A 93 -37.62 -1.27 -22.79
N CYS A 94 -37.53 -1.40 -21.48
CA CYS A 94 -36.37 -1.90 -20.72
C CYS A 94 -36.53 -3.36 -20.32
N LEU A 95 -36.73 -4.24 -21.26
CA LEU A 95 -36.69 -5.69 -21.04
C LEU A 95 -35.28 -6.20 -21.27
N PHE A 96 -34.62 -6.68 -20.21
CA PHE A 96 -33.28 -7.23 -20.30
C PHE A 96 -33.08 -8.40 -19.33
N ASN A 97 -32.12 -9.26 -19.61
CA ASN A 97 -31.61 -10.26 -18.67
C ASN A 97 -30.34 -9.73 -18.01
N LEU A 98 -30.20 -10.02 -16.71
CA LEU A 98 -29.01 -9.76 -15.92
C LEU A 98 -28.44 -11.10 -15.47
N ALA A 99 -27.18 -11.37 -15.79
CA ALA A 99 -26.46 -12.57 -15.34
C ALA A 99 -25.04 -12.18 -14.92
N LEU A 100 -24.49 -12.93 -13.98
CA LEU A 100 -23.09 -12.82 -13.57
C LEU A 100 -22.31 -13.99 -14.18
N SER A 101 -21.04 -13.79 -14.56
CA SER A 101 -20.15 -14.90 -14.96
C SER A 101 -19.92 -15.86 -13.82
N ASP A 102 -19.81 -15.31 -12.60
CA ASP A 102 -19.63 -16.03 -11.35
C ASP A 102 -20.55 -15.45 -10.28
N THR A 103 -21.04 -16.30 -9.38
CA THR A 103 -21.89 -15.87 -8.27
C THR A 103 -21.17 -15.81 -6.93
N ALA A 104 -19.89 -16.23 -6.90
CA ALA A 104 -19.04 -16.18 -5.71
C ALA A 104 -17.56 -16.07 -6.11
N GLY A 105 -16.76 -15.49 -5.24
CA GLY A 105 -15.32 -15.42 -5.38
C GLY A 105 -14.63 -15.33 -4.04
N ASN A 106 -13.35 -15.72 -4.03
CA ASN A 106 -12.52 -15.75 -2.84
C ASN A 106 -11.25 -14.93 -3.03
N ILE A 107 -10.94 -14.07 -2.06
CA ILE A 107 -9.68 -13.32 -1.96
C ILE A 107 -8.85 -13.93 -0.84
N ASP A 108 -7.74 -14.59 -1.18
CA ASP A 108 -6.86 -15.22 -0.20
C ASP A 108 -5.76 -14.30 0.34
N ARG A 109 -5.58 -13.10 -0.22
CA ARG A 109 -4.62 -12.06 0.19
C ARG A 109 -3.14 -12.50 0.24
N THR A 110 -2.83 -13.73 -0.13
CA THR A 110 -1.45 -14.19 -0.34
C THR A 110 -1.02 -14.00 -1.79
N LEU A 111 -1.79 -14.56 -2.72
CA LEU A 111 -1.51 -14.57 -4.15
C LEU A 111 -2.28 -13.47 -4.88
N THR A 112 -3.53 -13.25 -4.50
CA THR A 112 -4.42 -12.29 -5.15
C THR A 112 -5.11 -11.39 -4.12
N ASP A 113 -5.05 -10.09 -4.37
CA ASP A 113 -5.75 -9.10 -3.55
C ASP A 113 -7.12 -8.74 -4.14
N SER A 114 -7.53 -9.38 -5.24
CA SER A 114 -8.76 -9.05 -5.96
C SER A 114 -9.38 -10.26 -6.63
N VAL A 115 -10.69 -10.16 -6.84
CA VAL A 115 -11.48 -11.02 -7.73
C VAL A 115 -12.14 -10.17 -8.78
N ASP A 116 -12.29 -10.74 -9.97
CA ASP A 116 -12.96 -10.13 -11.10
C ASP A 116 -14.10 -11.04 -11.57
N PHE A 117 -15.23 -10.45 -11.94
CA PHE A 117 -16.34 -11.14 -12.60
C PHE A 117 -17.07 -10.22 -13.57
N ASP A 118 -17.75 -10.81 -14.53
CA ASP A 118 -18.48 -10.07 -15.55
C ASP A 118 -19.98 -10.03 -15.26
N VAL A 119 -20.55 -8.86 -15.43
CA VAL A 119 -21.99 -8.59 -15.39
C VAL A 119 -22.47 -8.51 -16.83
N HIS A 120 -23.19 -9.54 -17.26
CA HIS A 120 -23.78 -9.63 -18.59
C HIS A 120 -25.20 -9.07 -18.58
N VAL A 121 -25.43 -8.12 -19.44
CA VAL A 121 -26.76 -7.58 -19.70
C VAL A 121 -27.13 -7.87 -21.15
N ASN A 122 -28.27 -8.52 -21.35
CA ASN A 122 -28.79 -8.83 -22.67
C ASN A 122 -30.20 -8.26 -22.82
N SER A 123 -30.35 -7.30 -23.72
CA SER A 123 -31.65 -6.77 -24.06
C SER A 123 -32.56 -7.87 -24.61
N LEU A 124 -33.80 -7.85 -24.19
CA LEU A 124 -34.87 -8.62 -24.75
C LEU A 124 -35.71 -7.71 -25.66
N ASN A 125 -36.20 -8.25 -26.77
CA ASN A 125 -37.06 -7.51 -27.72
C ASN A 125 -36.41 -6.29 -28.37
N GLY A 126 -35.08 -6.24 -28.49
CA GLY A 126 -34.36 -5.19 -29.22
C GLY A 126 -34.41 -3.82 -28.55
N THR A 127 -34.59 -3.74 -27.23
CA THR A 127 -34.49 -2.46 -26.51
C THR A 127 -33.10 -1.87 -26.67
N THR A 128 -33.05 -0.57 -26.97
CA THR A 128 -31.78 0.18 -27.17
C THR A 128 -31.50 1.16 -26.04
N ASN A 129 -32.29 1.10 -24.97
CA ASN A 129 -32.12 1.99 -23.82
C ASN A 129 -30.86 1.65 -23.03
N ASP A 130 -30.22 2.68 -22.50
CA ASP A 130 -29.03 2.53 -21.66
C ASP A 130 -29.39 1.91 -20.31
N ILE A 131 -28.55 0.98 -19.85
CA ILE A 131 -28.73 0.27 -18.59
C ILE A 131 -27.61 0.61 -17.64
N GLY A 132 -27.95 1.23 -16.49
CA GLY A 132 -26.99 1.55 -15.44
C GLY A 132 -26.71 0.36 -14.54
N ILE A 133 -25.42 0.08 -14.28
CA ILE A 133 -24.99 -0.96 -13.33
C ILE A 133 -24.55 -0.31 -12.03
N PHE A 134 -25.06 -0.77 -10.92
CA PHE A 134 -24.78 -0.30 -9.56
C PHE A 134 -24.47 -1.46 -8.64
N THR A 135 -23.69 -1.17 -7.59
CA THR A 135 -23.42 -2.13 -6.52
C THR A 135 -23.99 -1.62 -5.21
N ILE A 136 -24.66 -2.50 -4.46
CA ILE A 136 -25.14 -2.24 -3.10
C ILE A 136 -24.46 -3.26 -2.19
N HIS A 137 -23.74 -2.79 -1.19
CA HIS A 137 -22.96 -3.64 -0.30
C HIS A 137 -22.75 -2.99 1.07
N ASN A 138 -22.41 -3.81 2.05
CA ASN A 138 -21.89 -3.40 3.35
C ASN A 138 -20.56 -4.13 3.57
N LEU A 139 -19.51 -3.64 2.87
CA LEU A 139 -18.18 -4.23 2.92
C LEU A 139 -17.35 -3.62 4.05
N PRO A 140 -16.39 -4.37 4.62
CA PRO A 140 -15.51 -3.85 5.66
C PRO A 140 -14.53 -2.81 5.08
N PRO A 141 -13.94 -1.96 5.94
CA PRO A 141 -12.85 -1.08 5.54
C PRO A 141 -11.73 -1.86 4.83
N GLY A 142 -11.10 -1.24 3.83
CA GLY A 142 -10.05 -1.86 3.05
C GLY A 142 -10.55 -2.68 1.85
N VAL A 143 -11.87 -2.79 1.65
CA VAL A 143 -12.45 -3.39 0.44
C VAL A 143 -12.97 -2.31 -0.48
N THR A 144 -12.62 -2.38 -1.76
CA THR A 144 -13.05 -1.46 -2.81
C THR A 144 -13.62 -2.20 -4.00
N ILE A 145 -14.63 -1.61 -4.66
CA ILE A 145 -15.23 -2.13 -5.89
C ILE A 145 -15.02 -1.12 -7.00
N THR A 146 -14.65 -1.60 -8.18
CA THR A 146 -14.57 -0.81 -9.41
C THR A 146 -15.38 -1.47 -10.51
N LEU A 147 -16.04 -0.64 -11.33
CA LEU A 147 -16.85 -1.03 -12.48
C LEU A 147 -16.18 -0.46 -13.74
N SER A 148 -15.92 -1.32 -14.74
CA SER A 148 -15.26 -0.87 -15.98
C SER A 148 -16.19 -0.03 -16.86
N ASN A 149 -17.43 -0.50 -17.02
CA ASN A 149 -18.46 0.15 -17.84
C ASN A 149 -19.77 0.17 -17.06
N PRO A 150 -19.98 1.16 -16.17
CA PRO A 150 -21.18 1.20 -15.33
C PRO A 150 -22.46 1.56 -16.10
N ILE A 151 -22.33 1.97 -17.36
CA ILE A 151 -23.47 2.22 -18.27
C ILE A 151 -23.30 1.33 -19.50
N ILE A 152 -24.26 0.45 -19.73
CA ILE A 152 -24.35 -0.38 -20.91
C ILE A 152 -25.22 0.34 -21.93
N TYR A 153 -24.60 0.90 -22.95
CA TYR A 153 -25.26 1.61 -24.03
C TYR A 153 -25.95 0.63 -24.98
N GLY A 154 -27.18 0.96 -25.42
CA GLY A 154 -27.93 0.14 -26.36
C GLY A 154 -28.44 -1.20 -25.81
N GLY A 155 -28.50 -1.35 -24.50
CA GLY A 155 -29.22 -2.44 -23.81
C GLY A 155 -28.52 -3.79 -23.79
N THR A 156 -27.40 -4.00 -24.47
CA THR A 156 -26.66 -5.28 -24.46
C THR A 156 -25.16 -5.02 -24.36
N GLY A 157 -24.50 -5.67 -23.38
CA GLY A 157 -23.08 -5.50 -23.14
C GLY A 157 -22.61 -6.18 -21.86
N VAL A 158 -21.35 -5.89 -21.51
CA VAL A 158 -20.67 -6.46 -20.35
C VAL A 158 -20.05 -5.33 -19.52
N CYS A 159 -20.24 -5.40 -18.21
CA CYS A 159 -19.53 -4.60 -17.23
C CYS A 159 -18.64 -5.52 -16.40
N ASN A 160 -17.32 -5.32 -16.44
CA ASN A 160 -16.43 -6.03 -15.54
C ASN A 160 -16.44 -5.37 -14.16
N VAL A 161 -16.63 -6.16 -13.13
CA VAL A 161 -16.59 -5.78 -11.71
C VAL A 161 -15.33 -6.35 -11.10
N LYS A 162 -14.48 -5.46 -10.58
CA LYS A 162 -13.30 -5.85 -9.82
C LYS A 162 -13.46 -5.47 -8.36
N VAL A 163 -13.32 -6.45 -7.48
CA VAL A 163 -13.35 -6.28 -6.03
C VAL A 163 -11.95 -6.50 -5.49
N TYR A 164 -11.41 -5.50 -4.82
CA TYR A 164 -10.10 -5.53 -4.19
C TYR A 164 -10.26 -5.51 -2.67
N ALA A 165 -9.46 -6.31 -1.96
CA ALA A 165 -9.36 -6.28 -0.50
C ALA A 165 -7.90 -6.10 -0.07
N ASP A 166 -7.62 -5.07 0.73
CA ASP A 166 -6.30 -4.93 1.34
C ASP A 166 -6.05 -6.02 2.39
N ILE A 167 -4.78 -6.14 2.82
CA ILE A 167 -4.40 -7.18 3.78
C ILE A 167 -5.10 -7.04 5.14
N PHE A 168 -5.53 -5.83 5.52
CA PHE A 168 -6.16 -5.55 6.81
C PHE A 168 -7.69 -5.66 6.77
N ALA A 169 -8.28 -5.95 5.61
CA ALA A 169 -9.71 -6.16 5.50
C ALA A 169 -10.18 -7.30 6.42
N THR A 170 -11.30 -7.11 7.08
CA THR A 170 -11.85 -8.13 8.00
C THR A 170 -12.20 -9.40 7.22
N PRO A 171 -11.75 -10.59 7.65
CA PRO A 171 -12.13 -11.84 7.00
C PRO A 171 -13.61 -12.14 7.22
N GLY A 172 -14.22 -12.82 6.24
CA GLY A 172 -15.65 -13.19 6.30
C GLY A 172 -16.26 -13.29 4.92
N THR A 173 -17.54 -13.56 4.89
CA THR A 173 -18.35 -13.62 3.65
C THR A 173 -19.29 -12.43 3.58
N TYR A 174 -19.24 -11.70 2.48
CA TYR A 174 -19.96 -10.45 2.27
C TYR A 174 -20.81 -10.53 1.00
N PRO A 175 -22.15 -10.34 1.09
CA PRO A 175 -22.98 -10.24 -0.10
C PRO A 175 -22.80 -8.89 -0.78
N ILE A 176 -22.69 -8.92 -2.10
CA ILE A 176 -22.71 -7.76 -2.97
C ILE A 176 -23.89 -7.88 -3.89
N ALA A 177 -24.85 -6.96 -3.80
CA ALA A 177 -25.96 -6.91 -4.73
C ALA A 177 -25.58 -6.11 -5.96
N ILE A 178 -25.61 -6.72 -7.12
CA ILE A 178 -25.42 -6.08 -8.41
C ILE A 178 -26.80 -5.72 -8.96
N GLN A 179 -27.03 -4.43 -9.14
CA GLN A 179 -28.26 -3.90 -9.69
C GLN A 179 -28.06 -3.41 -11.10
N ALA A 180 -28.97 -3.80 -11.99
CA ALA A 180 -29.09 -3.22 -13.32
C ALA A 180 -30.41 -2.44 -13.38
N VAL A 181 -30.34 -1.18 -13.79
CA VAL A 181 -31.48 -0.24 -13.79
C VAL A 181 -31.68 0.33 -15.18
N CYS A 182 -32.90 0.26 -15.67
CA CYS A 182 -33.31 0.89 -16.90
C CYS A 182 -34.73 1.45 -16.73
N GLY A 183 -34.87 2.77 -16.67
CA GLY A 183 -36.14 3.41 -16.34
C GLY A 183 -36.64 2.98 -14.94
N SER A 184 -37.83 2.43 -14.89
CA SER A 184 -38.42 1.84 -13.66
C SER A 184 -38.06 0.37 -13.42
N THR A 185 -37.48 -0.30 -14.43
CA THR A 185 -37.10 -1.71 -14.33
C THR A 185 -35.78 -1.86 -13.59
N VAL A 186 -35.80 -2.61 -12.47
CA VAL A 186 -34.63 -2.94 -11.67
C VAL A 186 -34.48 -4.46 -11.61
N LYS A 187 -33.30 -4.96 -11.96
CA LYS A 187 -32.92 -6.37 -11.74
C LYS A 187 -31.74 -6.47 -10.81
N VAL A 188 -31.73 -7.48 -9.97
CA VAL A 188 -30.71 -7.68 -8.94
C VAL A 188 -30.17 -9.09 -9.03
N GLN A 189 -28.83 -9.22 -8.96
CA GLN A 189 -28.13 -10.49 -8.75
C GLN A 189 -27.23 -10.36 -7.53
N LEU A 190 -27.05 -11.45 -6.80
CA LEU A 190 -26.20 -11.50 -5.63
C LEU A 190 -24.86 -12.16 -5.96
N TYR A 191 -23.78 -11.54 -5.56
CA TYR A 191 -22.44 -12.08 -5.58
C TYR A 191 -21.95 -12.30 -4.15
N SER A 192 -21.35 -13.45 -3.85
CA SER A 192 -20.83 -13.78 -2.53
C SER A 192 -19.30 -13.62 -2.51
N LEU A 193 -18.81 -12.54 -1.88
CA LEU A 193 -17.39 -12.32 -1.68
C LEU A 193 -16.93 -13.01 -0.40
N THR A 194 -15.93 -13.88 -0.48
CA THR A 194 -15.24 -14.43 0.69
C THR A 194 -13.84 -13.83 0.79
N ILE A 195 -13.48 -13.38 1.98
CA ILE A 195 -12.12 -12.90 2.32
C ILE A 195 -11.54 -13.88 3.33
N ASP A 196 -10.46 -14.56 2.95
CA ASP A 196 -9.84 -15.59 3.79
C ASP A 196 -9.14 -14.98 5.02
N PRO A 197 -9.10 -15.69 6.16
CA PRO A 197 -8.37 -15.25 7.34
C PRO A 197 -6.85 -15.29 7.11
N CYS A 198 -6.14 -14.29 7.67
CA CYS A 198 -4.69 -14.33 7.79
C CYS A 198 -4.26 -14.86 9.16
N TYR A 199 -3.03 -15.36 9.28
CA TYR A 199 -2.41 -15.56 10.59
C TYR A 199 -2.30 -14.23 11.31
N TYR A 200 -2.56 -14.23 12.61
CA TYR A 200 -2.46 -13.03 13.44
C TYR A 200 -1.36 -13.15 14.47
N VAL A 201 -0.46 -12.18 14.51
CA VAL A 201 0.67 -12.11 15.45
C VAL A 201 0.65 -10.77 16.18
N ALA A 202 0.68 -10.79 17.50
CA ALA A 202 0.78 -9.58 18.32
C ALA A 202 2.11 -9.57 19.08
N VAL A 203 2.93 -8.54 18.84
CA VAL A 203 4.15 -8.29 19.62
C VAL A 203 3.80 -7.33 20.74
N THR A 204 3.72 -7.88 21.97
CA THR A 204 3.28 -7.16 23.17
C THR A 204 4.43 -6.73 24.09
N GLN A 205 5.64 -7.25 23.85
CA GLN A 205 6.83 -7.05 24.67
C GLN A 205 8.05 -6.79 23.79
N ASN A 206 9.12 -6.29 24.39
CA ASN A 206 10.38 -6.07 23.70
C ASN A 206 10.96 -7.39 23.17
N GLN A 207 11.40 -7.35 21.91
CA GLN A 207 12.00 -8.45 21.19
C GLN A 207 13.36 -8.03 20.62
N ASN A 208 14.27 -9.00 20.52
CA ASN A 208 15.58 -8.78 19.92
C ASN A 208 15.77 -9.66 18.69
N MET A 209 16.19 -9.06 17.57
CA MET A 209 16.42 -9.77 16.30
C MET A 209 15.25 -10.69 15.95
N TYR A 210 14.07 -10.10 15.83
CA TYR A 210 12.81 -10.81 15.69
C TYR A 210 12.66 -11.43 14.31
N ASP A 211 12.65 -12.75 14.26
CA ASP A 211 12.30 -13.52 13.06
C ASP A 211 10.82 -13.92 13.15
N LEU A 212 9.99 -13.32 12.26
CA LEU A 212 8.54 -13.52 12.30
C LEU A 212 8.15 -14.99 12.11
N GLN A 213 8.77 -15.67 11.16
CA GLN A 213 8.47 -17.07 10.88
C GLN A 213 8.86 -17.98 12.03
N ALA A 214 10.11 -17.88 12.49
CA ALA A 214 10.64 -18.77 13.53
C ALA A 214 10.02 -18.51 14.90
N ALA A 215 9.81 -17.24 15.29
CA ALA A 215 9.25 -16.88 16.59
C ALA A 215 7.79 -17.34 16.78
N ASN A 216 7.05 -17.56 15.68
CA ASN A 216 5.63 -17.92 15.72
C ASN A 216 5.34 -19.30 15.13
N ASN A 217 6.35 -20.08 14.77
CA ASN A 217 6.22 -21.39 14.12
C ASN A 217 5.30 -21.36 12.88
N LEU A 218 5.41 -20.29 12.08
CA LEU A 218 4.61 -20.13 10.90
C LEU A 218 5.10 -21.07 9.77
N PRO A 219 4.24 -21.44 8.80
CA PRO A 219 4.65 -22.16 7.61
C PRO A 219 5.82 -21.46 6.90
N GLY A 220 6.75 -22.25 6.39
CA GLY A 220 7.94 -21.78 5.68
C GLY A 220 7.81 -21.84 4.17
N ILE A 221 8.97 -21.89 3.50
CA ILE A 221 9.10 -21.98 2.04
C ILE A 221 8.27 -23.14 1.47
N GLY A 222 7.52 -22.88 0.40
CA GLY A 222 6.61 -23.81 -0.26
C GLY A 222 5.16 -23.72 0.21
N THR A 223 4.86 -22.89 1.20
CA THR A 223 3.49 -22.66 1.70
C THR A 223 3.27 -21.15 1.87
N PRO A 224 2.83 -20.44 0.82
CA PRO A 224 2.48 -19.04 0.91
C PRO A 224 1.39 -18.79 1.95
N ILE A 225 1.56 -17.79 2.78
CA ILE A 225 0.59 -17.40 3.81
C ILE A 225 0.40 -15.89 3.89
N CYS A 226 -0.78 -15.49 4.36
CA CYS A 226 -1.06 -14.13 4.77
C CYS A 226 -0.85 -13.98 6.28
N VAL A 227 -0.12 -12.93 6.72
CA VAL A 227 0.13 -12.65 8.14
C VAL A 227 -0.22 -11.19 8.44
N ILE A 228 -0.98 -10.94 9.49
CA ILE A 228 -1.16 -9.60 10.08
C ILE A 228 -0.38 -9.55 11.37
N MET A 229 0.56 -8.61 11.46
CA MET A 229 1.41 -8.40 12.62
C MET A 229 1.14 -7.04 13.25
N ASP A 230 0.75 -7.05 14.53
CA ASP A 230 0.59 -5.85 15.35
C ASP A 230 1.78 -5.70 16.30
N VAL A 231 2.51 -4.60 16.21
CA VAL A 231 3.49 -4.20 17.22
C VAL A 231 2.82 -3.20 18.14
N LEU A 232 2.49 -3.62 19.36
CA LEU A 232 1.70 -2.82 20.29
C LEU A 232 2.48 -1.63 20.86
N ALA A 233 1.76 -0.63 21.35
CA ALA A 233 2.35 0.54 21.97
C ALA A 233 3.24 0.15 23.16
N GLY A 234 4.48 0.68 23.17
CA GLY A 234 5.49 0.34 24.18
C GLY A 234 6.33 -0.90 23.85
N ALA A 235 5.93 -1.75 22.92
CA ALA A 235 6.76 -2.85 22.45
C ALA A 235 7.86 -2.34 21.51
N GLN A 236 9.06 -2.86 21.66
CA GLN A 236 10.21 -2.54 20.82
C GLN A 236 10.80 -3.80 20.19
N ILE A 237 10.97 -3.80 18.89
CA ILE A 237 11.75 -4.81 18.17
C ILE A 237 13.11 -4.17 17.87
N ALA A 238 14.18 -4.69 18.48
CA ALA A 238 15.51 -4.11 18.40
C ALA A 238 16.55 -5.11 17.86
N SER A 239 17.68 -4.62 17.40
CA SER A 239 18.87 -5.41 17.08
C SER A 239 19.91 -5.24 18.19
N ASN A 240 20.51 -6.35 18.63
CA ASN A 240 21.61 -6.35 19.61
C ASN A 240 22.98 -6.29 18.96
N ASN A 241 23.10 -6.60 17.68
CA ASN A 241 24.37 -6.63 16.94
C ASN A 241 24.41 -5.57 15.87
N ALA A 242 25.58 -4.95 15.70
CA ALA A 242 25.83 -4.04 14.57
C ALA A 242 25.70 -4.81 13.24
N GLY A 243 25.12 -4.19 12.24
CA GLY A 243 24.97 -4.78 10.90
C GLY A 243 23.88 -5.85 10.78
N THR A 244 23.14 -6.18 11.86
CA THR A 244 22.02 -7.13 11.83
C THR A 244 20.69 -6.40 11.87
N SER A 245 19.66 -6.98 11.24
CA SER A 245 18.31 -6.42 11.22
C SER A 245 17.62 -6.58 12.57
N ALA A 246 16.78 -5.61 12.95
CA ALA A 246 15.94 -5.75 14.13
C ALA A 246 14.79 -6.74 13.89
N TYR A 247 14.21 -6.68 12.69
CA TYR A 247 13.14 -7.57 12.22
C TYR A 247 13.50 -8.20 10.88
N THR A 248 13.11 -9.46 10.72
CA THR A 248 13.04 -10.15 9.43
C THR A 248 11.75 -10.96 9.32
N SER A 249 11.19 -11.10 8.13
CA SER A 249 10.12 -12.06 7.87
C SER A 249 10.62 -13.51 7.86
N GLY A 250 11.93 -13.71 7.94
CA GLY A 250 12.55 -15.04 8.15
C GLY A 250 12.38 -15.96 6.95
N GLY A 251 12.09 -17.22 7.25
CA GLY A 251 11.91 -18.29 6.26
C GLY A 251 10.51 -18.39 5.66
N LEU A 252 9.71 -17.31 5.67
CA LEU A 252 8.42 -17.30 4.98
C LEU A 252 8.61 -17.51 3.48
N ASP A 253 7.60 -18.12 2.84
CA ASP A 253 7.57 -18.25 1.39
C ASP A 253 7.62 -16.86 0.72
N PRO A 254 8.41 -16.66 -0.36
CA PRO A 254 8.49 -15.37 -1.07
C PRO A 254 7.15 -14.83 -1.59
N GLN A 255 6.16 -15.69 -1.81
CA GLN A 255 4.80 -15.33 -2.23
C GLN A 255 3.89 -14.98 -1.04
N SER A 256 4.36 -15.13 0.20
CA SER A 256 3.62 -14.71 1.39
C SER A 256 3.44 -13.19 1.43
N HIS A 257 2.42 -12.75 2.16
CA HIS A 257 2.12 -11.35 2.35
C HIS A 257 2.02 -11.01 3.84
N VAL A 258 2.83 -10.05 4.29
CA VAL A 258 2.83 -9.58 5.68
C VAL A 258 2.29 -8.16 5.76
N GLY A 259 1.20 -7.97 6.52
CA GLY A 259 0.69 -6.66 6.89
C GLY A 259 1.20 -6.26 8.27
N ILE A 260 1.86 -5.11 8.39
CA ILE A 260 2.38 -4.60 9.66
C ILE A 260 1.57 -3.36 10.08
N ARG A 261 0.95 -3.43 11.27
CA ARG A 261 0.41 -2.27 12.00
C ARG A 261 1.35 -1.97 13.16
N ASN A 262 2.09 -0.86 13.05
CA ASN A 262 3.13 -0.52 14.03
C ASN A 262 2.65 0.60 14.96
N TYR A 263 2.38 0.27 16.20
CA TYR A 263 2.12 1.21 17.31
C TYR A 263 3.31 1.33 18.27
N GLY A 264 4.34 0.49 18.10
CA GLY A 264 5.57 0.43 18.89
C GLY A 264 6.78 0.94 18.13
N SER A 265 7.88 0.19 18.12
CA SER A 265 9.08 0.63 17.42
C SER A 265 9.93 -0.52 16.86
N PHE A 266 10.53 -0.29 15.70
CA PHE A 266 11.61 -1.08 15.14
C PHE A 266 12.89 -0.25 15.18
N ILE A 267 13.91 -0.70 15.92
CA ILE A 267 15.13 0.06 16.13
C ILE A 267 16.35 -0.83 15.89
N ALA A 268 17.09 -0.56 14.84
CA ALA A 268 18.32 -1.25 14.58
C ALA A 268 19.50 -0.64 15.34
N ARG A 269 20.45 -1.49 15.70
CA ARG A 269 21.69 -1.05 16.37
C ARG A 269 22.63 -0.34 15.38
N GLY A 270 23.28 0.69 15.86
CA GLY A 270 24.33 1.39 15.13
C GLY A 270 25.61 0.55 14.98
N GLY A 271 26.37 0.87 13.93
CA GLY A 271 27.69 0.30 13.70
C GLY A 271 28.70 0.73 14.74
N ASN A 272 29.64 -0.13 15.08
CA ASN A 272 30.73 0.24 15.98
C ASN A 272 31.73 1.15 15.25
N GLY A 273 32.37 2.06 15.97
CA GLY A 273 33.47 2.88 15.47
C GLY A 273 34.70 2.06 15.15
N GLY A 274 35.46 2.50 14.16
CA GLY A 274 36.70 1.84 13.77
C GLY A 274 37.79 1.99 14.83
N ALA A 275 38.57 0.94 15.03
CA ALA A 275 39.73 0.97 15.93
C ALA A 275 40.89 1.79 15.30
N GLY A 276 41.62 2.54 16.11
CA GLY A 276 42.78 3.35 15.68
C GLY A 276 43.85 2.50 15.01
N GLY A 277 44.63 3.16 14.14
CA GLY A 277 45.70 2.50 13.38
C GLY A 277 46.89 2.08 14.20
N ASN A 278 47.80 1.38 13.55
CA ASN A 278 49.11 1.00 14.07
C ASN A 278 50.22 1.28 13.02
N LEU A 279 51.44 0.84 13.27
CA LEU A 279 52.59 1.10 12.36
C LEU A 279 52.37 0.53 10.94
N SER A 280 51.47 -0.42 10.75
CA SER A 280 51.23 -1.08 9.49
C SER A 280 49.85 -0.78 8.88
N SER A 281 49.00 -0.06 9.58
CA SER A 281 47.65 0.27 9.09
C SER A 281 47.15 1.64 9.54
N PHE A 282 46.39 2.31 8.68
CA PHE A 282 45.76 3.60 8.98
C PHE A 282 44.59 3.53 9.95
N GLY A 283 44.31 2.34 10.49
CA GLY A 283 43.14 2.05 11.33
C GLY A 283 42.14 1.17 10.61
N SER A 284 40.95 1.05 11.19
CA SER A 284 39.85 0.25 10.59
C SER A 284 38.64 1.12 10.24
N PRO A 285 37.86 0.72 9.25
CA PRO A 285 36.60 1.41 8.94
C PRO A 285 35.60 1.27 10.10
N GLY A 286 34.67 2.21 10.16
CA GLY A 286 33.49 2.06 10.99
C GLY A 286 32.59 0.92 10.45
N GLN A 287 31.93 0.22 11.37
CA GLN A 287 30.98 -0.82 10.99
C GLN A 287 29.67 -0.22 10.46
N ASN A 288 29.00 -0.96 9.62
CA ASN A 288 27.66 -0.58 9.16
C ASN A 288 26.63 -0.68 10.28
N GLY A 289 25.63 0.18 10.28
CA GLY A 289 24.43 0.05 11.09
C GLY A 289 23.54 -1.08 10.60
N GLY A 290 22.74 -1.63 11.49
CA GLY A 290 21.76 -2.67 11.16
C GLY A 290 20.50 -2.08 10.51
N ASP A 291 19.75 -2.90 9.78
CA ASP A 291 18.47 -2.52 9.19
C ASP A 291 17.35 -2.64 10.24
N ALA A 292 16.35 -1.76 10.20
CA ALA A 292 15.22 -1.91 11.09
C ALA A 292 14.31 -3.06 10.65
N ILE A 293 13.93 -3.08 9.38
CA ILE A 293 13.08 -4.11 8.80
C ILE A 293 13.76 -4.68 7.54
N GLN A 294 13.92 -6.00 7.52
CA GLN A 294 14.42 -6.76 6.37
C GLN A 294 13.32 -7.67 5.85
N MET A 295 12.95 -7.49 4.57
CA MET A 295 11.87 -8.25 3.95
C MET A 295 12.41 -9.47 3.20
N THR A 296 11.69 -10.60 3.29
CA THR A 296 11.91 -11.81 2.50
C THR A 296 10.66 -12.22 1.71
N CYS A 297 9.59 -11.42 1.79
CA CYS A 297 8.35 -11.55 1.04
C CYS A 297 7.67 -10.18 0.91
N ARG A 298 6.49 -10.11 0.29
CA ARG A 298 5.71 -8.88 0.14
C ARG A 298 5.25 -8.34 1.49
N HIS A 299 5.34 -7.02 1.68
CA HIS A 299 4.86 -6.34 2.89
C HIS A 299 3.91 -5.18 2.57
N THR A 300 2.97 -4.96 3.47
CA THR A 300 2.16 -3.73 3.55
C THR A 300 2.36 -3.13 4.94
N TYR A 301 2.78 -1.87 4.99
CA TYR A 301 3.00 -1.15 6.23
C TYR A 301 1.97 -0.04 6.41
N LEU A 302 1.22 -0.10 7.50
CA LEU A 302 0.22 0.91 7.83
C LEU A 302 0.87 2.02 8.68
N ASN A 303 1.08 3.19 8.04
CA ASN A 303 1.81 4.33 8.63
C ASN A 303 0.90 5.36 9.33
N ASN A 304 -0.29 5.01 9.74
CA ASN A 304 -1.23 5.91 10.43
C ASN A 304 -1.18 5.80 11.96
N THR A 305 -0.16 5.15 12.49
CA THR A 305 0.04 4.86 13.89
C THR A 305 1.37 5.45 14.33
N ASN A 306 1.49 5.96 15.54
CA ASN A 306 2.69 6.63 16.07
C ASN A 306 3.91 5.72 16.28
N GLY A 307 4.04 4.68 15.48
CA GLY A 307 5.15 3.74 15.55
C GLY A 307 6.42 4.26 14.87
N TYR A 308 7.59 3.85 15.38
CA TYR A 308 8.90 4.29 14.87
C TYR A 308 9.59 3.18 14.10
N VAL A 309 10.32 3.55 13.01
CA VAL A 309 11.18 2.63 12.24
C VAL A 309 12.51 3.32 11.98
N PHE A 310 13.55 2.94 12.72
CA PHE A 310 14.85 3.58 12.67
C PHE A 310 15.93 2.60 12.28
N GLY A 311 16.56 2.79 11.11
CA GLY A 311 17.79 2.13 10.73
C GLY A 311 18.96 2.61 11.59
N GLY A 312 19.88 1.74 11.93
CA GLY A 312 21.05 2.06 12.76
C GLY A 312 21.99 3.03 12.04
N GLY A 313 22.60 3.98 12.77
CA GLY A 313 23.64 4.85 12.22
C GLY A 313 24.94 4.10 11.94
N GLY A 314 25.70 4.50 10.93
CA GLY A 314 27.04 3.94 10.67
C GLY A 314 28.06 4.34 11.73
N GLY A 315 29.01 3.48 12.06
CA GLY A 315 30.15 3.83 12.92
C GLY A 315 31.12 4.79 12.22
N GLY A 316 31.77 5.68 12.95
CA GLY A 316 32.83 6.56 12.42
C GLY A 316 34.11 5.78 12.09
N GLY A 317 34.81 6.19 11.04
CA GLY A 317 36.13 5.65 10.72
C GLY A 317 37.19 6.12 11.73
N SER A 318 38.16 5.27 12.00
CA SER A 318 39.33 5.66 12.82
C SER A 318 40.39 6.33 11.99
N VAL A 319 41.40 6.87 12.65
CA VAL A 319 42.66 7.34 12.01
C VAL A 319 43.86 6.81 12.75
N GLY A 320 44.92 6.56 12.01
CA GLY A 320 46.24 6.29 12.54
C GLY A 320 47.28 6.62 11.48
N LEU A 321 48.37 7.22 11.89
CA LEU A 321 49.49 7.58 11.01
C LEU A 321 50.81 7.25 11.70
N ALA A 322 51.68 6.52 11.01
CA ALA A 322 53.07 6.37 11.33
C ALA A 322 53.89 7.28 10.43
N TYR A 323 54.74 8.07 11.00
CA TYR A 323 55.54 9.02 10.28
C TYR A 323 57.00 9.02 10.78
N SER A 324 57.98 9.19 9.95
CA SER A 324 59.38 9.35 10.35
C SER A 324 59.94 10.69 9.90
N VAL A 325 60.64 11.36 10.79
CA VAL A 325 61.35 12.59 10.52
C VAL A 325 62.85 12.32 10.57
N SER A 326 63.55 12.69 9.52
CA SER A 326 65.05 12.68 9.53
C SER A 326 65.55 13.98 10.18
N VAL A 327 66.14 13.81 11.32
CA VAL A 327 66.74 14.92 12.05
C VAL A 327 68.25 14.88 11.84
N PRO A 328 68.87 15.97 11.30
CA PRO A 328 70.33 16.03 11.16
C PRO A 328 71.00 15.70 12.50
N ILE A 329 72.09 14.88 12.46
CA ILE A 329 72.88 14.46 13.63
C ILE A 329 72.25 13.39 14.47
N ILE A 330 70.91 13.25 14.50
CA ILE A 330 70.15 12.29 15.35
C ILE A 330 69.69 11.05 14.59
N GLY A 331 69.47 11.19 13.28
CA GLY A 331 68.92 10.11 12.46
C GLY A 331 67.39 10.18 12.32
N ASN A 332 66.80 9.06 11.90
CA ASN A 332 65.39 8.97 11.70
C ASN A 332 64.62 8.67 13.00
N LEU A 333 63.69 9.52 13.31
CA LEU A 333 62.78 9.36 14.46
C LEU A 333 61.40 8.97 13.96
N GLY A 334 60.90 7.84 14.41
CA GLY A 334 59.54 7.33 14.04
C GLY A 334 58.52 7.70 15.10
N PHE A 335 57.38 8.23 14.63
CA PHE A 335 56.25 8.61 15.43
C PHE A 335 55.00 7.90 14.96
N GLY A 336 54.09 7.53 15.89
CA GLY A 336 52.77 7.03 15.59
C GLY A 336 51.70 7.74 16.41
N ILE A 337 50.63 8.14 15.79
CA ILE A 337 49.49 8.81 16.41
C ILE A 337 48.19 8.25 15.81
N GLY A 338 47.12 8.18 16.61
CA GLY A 338 45.82 7.68 16.11
C GLY A 338 44.68 7.88 17.09
N ALA A 339 43.50 7.92 16.57
CA ALA A 339 42.24 8.06 17.32
C ALA A 339 41.19 7.10 16.84
N GLY A 340 40.35 6.61 17.74
CA GLY A 340 39.24 5.74 17.43
C GLY A 340 38.04 6.49 16.85
N GLY A 341 37.26 5.85 16.01
CA GLY A 341 35.97 6.37 15.49
C GLY A 341 34.85 6.28 16.51
N GLY A 342 33.86 7.19 16.42
CA GLY A 342 32.63 7.14 17.24
C GLY A 342 31.67 6.04 16.82
N GLY A 343 30.91 5.48 17.75
CA GLY A 343 29.85 4.51 17.46
C GLY A 343 28.59 5.16 16.90
N GLY A 344 27.89 4.49 15.99
CA GLY A 344 26.63 4.95 15.44
C GLY A 344 25.43 4.81 16.40
N ALA A 345 24.38 5.57 16.18
CA ALA A 345 23.11 5.41 16.91
C ALA A 345 22.32 4.18 16.39
N ALA A 346 21.64 3.41 17.23
CA ALA A 346 21.68 3.40 18.68
C ALA A 346 22.74 2.40 19.14
N ASN A 347 23.38 2.73 20.25
CA ASN A 347 24.24 1.83 21.01
C ASN A 347 25.46 1.22 20.28
N GLY A 348 25.92 1.81 19.16
CA GLY A 348 27.20 1.47 18.55
C GLY A 348 28.35 1.80 19.52
N LEU A 349 29.28 0.90 19.69
CA LEU A 349 30.43 1.13 20.56
C LEU A 349 31.45 2.04 19.86
N GLY A 350 32.08 2.95 20.60
CA GLY A 350 33.22 3.71 20.10
C GLY A 350 34.45 2.81 19.88
N GLY A 351 35.21 3.10 18.87
CA GLY A 351 36.47 2.39 18.56
C GLY A 351 37.59 2.72 19.55
N ASN A 352 38.43 1.76 19.83
CA ASN A 352 39.62 1.93 20.63
C ASN A 352 40.67 2.82 19.92
N PRO A 353 41.53 3.52 20.65
CA PRO A 353 42.63 4.26 20.05
C PRO A 353 43.71 3.32 19.47
N ALA A 354 44.68 3.89 18.78
CA ALA A 354 45.84 3.13 18.34
C ALA A 354 46.65 2.55 19.51
N VAL A 355 47.25 1.39 19.32
CA VAL A 355 48.07 0.72 20.35
C VAL A 355 49.44 1.40 20.48
N THR A 356 49.91 1.56 21.71
CA THR A 356 51.20 2.21 22.08
C THR A 356 52.41 1.37 21.68
N ILE A 357 53.27 1.94 20.85
CA ILE A 357 54.64 1.45 20.63
C ILE A 357 55.57 2.62 20.90
N GLN A 358 56.86 2.40 21.19
CA GLN A 358 57.84 3.43 21.55
C GLN A 358 57.66 4.66 20.64
N TYR A 359 57.41 5.84 21.25
CA TYR A 359 57.01 7.11 20.60
C TYR A 359 55.61 7.13 19.94
N TRP A 360 54.75 6.15 20.23
CA TRP A 360 53.36 6.16 19.80
C TRP A 360 52.47 6.81 20.86
N GLN A 361 51.69 7.79 20.49
CA GLN A 361 50.71 8.40 21.39
C GLN A 361 49.31 7.97 21.02
N ASN A 362 48.60 7.45 22.01
CA ASN A 362 47.21 7.11 21.84
C ASN A 362 46.35 8.38 21.80
N GLY A 363 45.46 8.47 20.81
CA GLY A 363 44.32 9.36 20.87
C GLY A 363 43.28 8.86 21.88
N GLN A 364 42.21 9.59 21.96
CA GLN A 364 41.06 9.15 22.79
C GLN A 364 40.27 8.05 22.07
N ASN A 365 39.58 7.22 22.88
CA ASN A 365 38.56 6.35 22.35
C ASN A 365 37.45 7.16 21.70
N GLY A 366 36.82 6.62 20.66
CA GLY A 366 35.57 7.15 20.17
C GLY A 366 34.46 7.02 21.23
N GLY A 367 33.56 7.97 21.29
CA GLY A 367 32.37 7.92 22.12
C GLY A 367 31.38 6.85 21.62
N ASN A 368 30.64 6.23 22.53
CA ASN A 368 29.54 5.34 22.15
C ASN A 368 28.38 6.16 21.55
N GLY A 369 27.69 5.58 20.58
CA GLY A 369 26.39 6.08 20.13
C GLY A 369 25.34 5.87 21.24
N ILE A 370 24.51 6.86 21.44
CA ILE A 370 23.43 6.80 22.44
C ILE A 370 22.09 7.11 21.79
N ASN A 371 21.05 6.37 22.14
CA ASN A 371 19.66 6.56 21.69
C ASN A 371 19.59 7.04 20.21
N ALA A 372 19.41 8.34 19.99
CA ALA A 372 19.22 8.94 18.66
C ALA A 372 20.49 9.56 18.04
N LEU A 373 21.59 9.64 18.77
CA LEU A 373 22.81 10.35 18.37
C LEU A 373 23.99 9.40 18.20
N GLY A 374 24.78 9.59 17.16
CA GLY A 374 26.08 8.95 17.01
C GLY A 374 27.10 9.52 18.02
N GLY A 375 28.04 8.67 18.42
CA GLY A 375 29.15 9.06 19.31
C GLY A 375 30.16 9.92 18.58
N ALA A 376 30.83 10.84 19.30
CA ALA A 376 31.93 11.63 18.77
C ALA A 376 33.16 10.75 18.49
N GLY A 377 33.94 11.07 17.48
CA GLY A 377 35.27 10.49 17.27
C GLY A 377 36.23 10.87 18.39
N GLY A 378 37.22 10.02 18.67
CA GLY A 378 38.30 10.31 19.60
C GLY A 378 39.17 11.46 19.07
N VAL A 379 39.73 12.26 19.96
CA VAL A 379 40.51 13.45 19.60
C VAL A 379 41.92 13.41 20.24
N LEU A 380 42.93 13.83 19.52
CA LEU A 380 44.27 14.10 20.06
C LEU A 380 44.81 15.41 19.50
N ASN A 381 44.73 16.48 20.28
CA ASN A 381 45.14 17.83 19.88
C ASN A 381 46.17 18.46 20.84
N THR A 382 46.65 17.71 21.84
CA THR A 382 47.65 18.21 22.79
C THR A 382 49.06 18.05 22.24
N PRO A 383 49.92 19.09 22.31
CA PRO A 383 51.30 18.96 21.96
C PRO A 383 52.03 17.89 22.79
N ILE A 384 52.82 17.09 22.14
CA ILE A 384 53.59 16.00 22.75
C ILE A 384 55.08 16.40 22.76
N PRO A 385 55.58 16.89 23.88
CA PRO A 385 57.00 17.18 24.00
C PRO A 385 57.76 15.90 24.38
N PHE A 386 58.88 15.68 23.72
CA PHE A 386 59.89 14.75 24.23
C PHE A 386 61.31 15.27 23.96
N SER A 387 62.24 14.91 24.81
CA SER A 387 63.61 15.36 24.73
C SER A 387 64.59 14.20 24.62
N ILE A 388 65.53 14.29 23.73
CA ILE A 388 66.72 13.43 23.64
C ILE A 388 67.97 14.28 23.89
N SER A 389 69.02 13.66 24.31
CA SER A 389 70.21 14.33 24.91
C SER A 389 70.68 15.68 24.33
N VAL A 390 70.33 15.95 23.04
CA VAL A 390 70.73 17.18 22.35
C VAL A 390 69.62 17.92 21.64
N ALA A 391 68.35 17.38 21.69
CA ALA A 391 67.24 17.99 20.99
C ALA A 391 65.93 17.91 21.77
N ASN A 392 65.19 19.00 21.72
CA ASN A 392 63.82 19.05 22.14
C ASN A 392 62.88 18.93 20.92
N ILE A 393 61.96 18.01 20.96
CA ILE A 393 61.04 17.74 19.87
C ILE A 393 59.63 17.99 20.40
N THR A 394 58.86 18.76 19.66
CA THR A 394 57.43 18.96 19.95
C THR A 394 56.63 18.53 18.74
N ILE A 395 55.72 17.59 18.94
CA ILE A 395 54.74 17.18 17.95
C ILE A 395 53.41 17.79 18.36
N THR A 396 52.82 18.56 17.44
CA THR A 396 51.48 19.13 17.62
C THR A 396 50.50 18.38 16.69
N PRO A 397 49.80 17.37 17.20
CA PRO A 397 48.82 16.63 16.42
C PRO A 397 47.51 17.41 16.35
N ASN A 398 46.80 17.21 15.27
CA ASN A 398 45.37 17.50 15.14
C ASN A 398 44.73 16.25 14.54
N VAL A 399 44.29 15.35 15.43
CA VAL A 399 43.82 14.02 15.07
C VAL A 399 42.38 13.89 15.54
N ASN A 400 41.47 13.60 14.63
CA ASN A 400 40.08 13.42 14.93
C ASN A 400 39.59 12.10 14.28
N GLY A 401 39.18 11.15 15.08
CA GLY A 401 38.38 10.01 14.59
C GLY A 401 37.05 10.49 14.01
N GLY A 402 36.52 9.78 13.04
CA GLY A 402 35.21 10.09 12.47
C GLY A 402 34.09 9.93 13.50
N ASN A 403 33.08 10.75 13.43
CA ASN A 403 31.89 10.63 14.26
C ASN A 403 31.00 9.46 13.78
N GLY A 404 30.36 8.78 14.70
CA GLY A 404 29.26 7.88 14.36
C GLY A 404 28.06 8.64 13.82
N GLY A 405 27.30 8.02 12.91
CA GLY A 405 26.08 8.59 12.35
C GLY A 405 24.91 8.51 13.33
N ASN A 406 24.01 9.46 13.22
CA ASN A 406 22.68 9.37 13.82
C ASN A 406 21.87 8.25 13.15
N PHE A 407 20.66 7.96 13.62
CA PHE A 407 19.77 6.99 12.96
C PHE A 407 19.64 7.27 11.46
N GLY A 408 19.87 6.26 10.64
CA GLY A 408 19.79 6.32 9.20
C GLY A 408 20.85 7.23 8.54
N VAL A 409 21.88 7.65 9.26
CA VAL A 409 22.97 8.50 8.76
C VAL A 409 24.29 7.73 8.80
N ASN A 410 25.09 7.87 7.74
CA ASN A 410 26.42 7.25 7.68
C ASN A 410 27.34 7.86 8.76
N GLY A 411 28.30 7.06 9.25
CA GLY A 411 29.42 7.57 10.01
C GLY A 411 30.35 8.42 9.13
N THR A 412 31.11 9.28 9.76
CA THR A 412 32.08 10.12 9.03
C THR A 412 33.47 9.51 9.04
N ASN A 413 34.32 9.93 8.08
CA ASN A 413 35.71 9.59 8.07
C ASN A 413 36.46 10.38 9.16
N GLY A 414 37.54 9.82 9.66
CA GLY A 414 38.47 10.59 10.49
C GLY A 414 39.35 11.53 9.67
N ASN A 415 40.03 12.42 10.32
CA ASN A 415 41.05 13.29 9.71
C ASN A 415 42.28 13.45 10.61
N ILE A 416 43.43 13.78 10.02
CA ILE A 416 44.66 13.97 10.72
C ILE A 416 45.55 15.04 10.03
N SER A 417 46.12 15.94 10.83
CA SER A 417 47.24 16.77 10.42
C SER A 417 48.25 16.86 11.56
N VAL A 418 49.51 16.97 11.24
CA VAL A 418 50.58 16.96 12.24
C VAL A 418 51.59 18.04 11.92
N ASN A 419 51.92 18.87 12.92
CA ASN A 419 53.03 19.77 12.86
C ASN A 419 54.17 19.25 13.75
N ILE A 420 55.38 19.11 13.21
CA ILE A 420 56.54 18.60 13.92
C ILE A 420 57.58 19.71 13.98
N THR A 421 57.91 20.15 15.19
CA THR A 421 58.97 21.12 15.45
C THR A 421 60.13 20.43 16.17
N VAL A 422 61.33 20.52 15.61
CA VAL A 422 62.54 20.00 16.24
C VAL A 422 63.45 21.18 16.53
N SER A 423 63.80 21.33 17.80
CA SER A 423 64.74 22.34 18.28
C SER A 423 65.96 21.65 18.87
N VAL A 424 67.17 22.05 18.44
CA VAL A 424 68.45 21.53 18.96
C VAL A 424 69.10 22.56 19.84
N SER A 425 69.45 22.16 21.05
CA SER A 425 70.21 23.00 21.96
C SER A 425 71.73 22.80 21.72
N ILE A 426 72.38 23.84 21.20
CA ILE A 426 73.82 23.81 20.93
C ILE A 426 74.55 24.57 22.06
N PRO A 427 75.52 23.95 22.76
CA PRO A 427 76.28 24.62 23.79
C PRO A 427 76.85 25.93 23.25
N PHE A 428 76.70 26.99 24.01
CA PHE A 428 77.21 28.40 23.73
C PHE A 428 76.45 29.17 22.62
N VAL A 429 75.53 28.51 21.87
CA VAL A 429 74.74 29.17 20.79
C VAL A 429 73.23 29.33 21.19
N GLY A 430 72.75 28.51 22.12
CA GLY A 430 71.39 28.52 22.50
C GLY A 430 70.53 27.49 21.71
N THR A 431 69.20 27.59 21.81
CA THR A 431 68.28 26.68 21.14
C THR A 431 68.01 27.17 19.71
N VAL A 432 68.26 26.33 18.72
CA VAL A 432 67.98 26.58 17.31
C VAL A 432 66.92 25.66 16.80
N GLN A 433 65.91 26.20 16.15
CA GLN A 433 64.88 25.37 15.48
C GLN A 433 65.47 24.81 14.18
N VAL A 434 65.62 23.50 14.09
CA VAL A 434 66.28 22.81 12.97
C VAL A 434 65.29 22.30 11.95
N VAL A 435 64.08 21.90 12.42
CA VAL A 435 63.01 21.38 11.58
C VAL A 435 61.69 21.99 12.03
N ASN A 436 60.92 22.49 11.09
CA ASN A 436 59.52 22.85 11.27
C ASN A 436 58.77 22.32 10.04
N THR A 437 58.14 21.21 10.17
CA THR A 437 57.47 20.53 9.08
C THR A 437 56.02 20.30 9.43
N ASN A 438 55.15 20.81 8.58
CA ASN A 438 53.74 20.46 8.59
C ASN A 438 53.56 19.23 7.68
N VAL A 439 53.16 18.12 8.27
CA VAL A 439 52.79 16.91 7.51
C VAL A 439 51.39 17.13 6.97
N PRO A 440 51.25 17.35 5.65
CA PRO A 440 49.93 17.55 5.08
C PRO A 440 49.08 16.29 5.28
N ASN A 441 47.77 16.49 5.36
CA ASN A 441 46.79 15.40 5.33
C ASN A 441 47.14 14.44 4.18
N PRO A 442 47.38 13.14 4.45
CA PRO A 442 47.41 12.18 3.36
C PRO A 442 46.07 12.25 2.62
N PRO A 443 46.01 11.84 1.32
CA PRO A 443 44.78 11.88 0.57
C PRO A 443 43.66 11.18 1.37
N LEU A 444 42.48 11.78 1.44
CA LEU A 444 41.31 11.24 2.18
C LEU A 444 40.96 9.79 1.81
N SER A 445 41.38 9.36 0.62
CA SER A 445 41.25 7.97 0.14
C SER A 445 42.03 6.93 0.95
N ASN A 446 43.01 7.35 1.75
CA ASN A 446 43.88 6.46 2.55
C ASN A 446 43.34 6.26 3.98
N PHE A 447 42.30 7.00 4.38
CA PHE A 447 41.70 6.83 5.70
C PHE A 447 40.54 5.83 5.62
N PRO A 448 40.40 4.96 6.65
CA PRO A 448 39.28 4.09 6.73
C PRO A 448 37.96 4.88 6.77
N PRO A 449 37.00 4.55 5.90
CA PRO A 449 35.72 5.26 5.83
C PRO A 449 34.88 5.00 7.06
N GLY A 450 33.95 5.90 7.33
CA GLY A 450 32.85 5.64 8.23
C GLY A 450 31.93 4.52 7.65
N GLY A 451 31.29 3.78 8.52
CA GLY A 451 30.31 2.76 8.14
C GLY A 451 29.05 3.37 7.53
N THR A 452 28.39 2.64 6.69
CA THR A 452 27.09 3.03 6.14
C THR A 452 25.98 2.88 7.18
N ALA A 453 24.95 3.71 7.08
CA ALA A 453 23.75 3.54 7.87
C ALA A 453 22.99 2.28 7.44
N GLY A 454 22.30 1.67 8.38
CA GLY A 454 21.29 0.66 8.09
C GLY A 454 20.02 1.26 7.51
N TRP A 455 19.23 0.45 6.86
CA TRP A 455 18.00 0.85 6.19
C TRP A 455 16.82 0.84 7.18
N ALA A 456 15.88 1.75 6.98
CA ALA A 456 14.59 1.65 7.66
C ALA A 456 13.84 0.40 7.16
N PHE A 457 13.78 0.23 5.84
CA PHE A 457 13.22 -0.95 5.19
C PHE A 457 14.18 -1.45 4.10
N ARG A 458 14.72 -2.64 4.27
CA ARG A 458 15.48 -3.35 3.23
C ARG A 458 14.53 -4.28 2.48
N LEU A 459 14.16 -3.91 1.27
CA LEU A 459 13.13 -4.59 0.47
C LEU A 459 13.61 -5.90 -0.14
N ASN A 460 14.90 -6.03 -0.45
CA ASN A 460 15.48 -7.20 -1.12
C ASN A 460 14.76 -7.60 -2.44
N GLY A 461 14.20 -6.61 -3.14
CA GLY A 461 13.42 -6.81 -4.37
C GLY A 461 11.95 -7.14 -4.17
N PHE A 462 11.46 -7.23 -2.94
CA PHE A 462 10.04 -7.46 -2.65
C PHE A 462 9.26 -6.14 -2.59
N PRO A 463 7.98 -6.11 -3.01
CA PRO A 463 7.17 -4.91 -2.97
C PRO A 463 6.79 -4.53 -1.53
N LEU A 464 6.87 -3.23 -1.22
CA LEU A 464 6.35 -2.62 0.00
C LEU A 464 5.21 -1.68 -0.37
N GLN A 465 4.05 -1.86 0.24
CA GLN A 465 2.91 -0.96 0.13
C GLN A 465 2.79 -0.08 1.38
N GLY A 466 2.29 1.15 1.20
CA GLY A 466 2.07 2.10 2.30
C GLY A 466 3.18 3.12 2.50
N ILE A 467 4.42 2.83 2.08
CA ILE A 467 5.55 3.77 2.15
C ILE A 467 6.28 3.77 0.80
N PRO A 468 6.41 4.90 0.11
CA PRO A 468 7.24 5.01 -1.08
C PRO A 468 8.72 4.73 -0.80
N THR A 469 9.47 4.30 -1.84
CA THR A 469 10.92 4.18 -1.76
C THR A 469 11.57 5.55 -1.62
N GLY A 470 12.67 5.65 -0.88
CA GLY A 470 13.39 6.90 -0.69
C GLY A 470 14.16 6.97 0.62
N TYR A 471 14.84 8.09 0.83
CA TYR A 471 15.54 8.39 2.07
C TYR A 471 14.69 9.24 3.01
N TYR A 472 14.49 8.78 4.24
CA TYR A 472 13.64 9.40 5.25
C TYR A 472 14.44 9.87 6.47
N GLN A 473 14.10 11.06 6.97
CA GLN A 473 14.57 11.62 8.25
C GLN A 473 13.40 12.28 9.00
N THR A 474 12.24 11.62 8.98
CA THR A 474 11.06 12.08 9.68
C THR A 474 11.09 11.72 11.16
N SER A 475 10.10 12.18 11.93
CA SER A 475 9.94 11.79 13.33
C SER A 475 9.74 10.29 13.51
N TYR A 476 9.15 9.61 12.54
CA TYR A 476 8.72 8.22 12.62
C TYR A 476 9.57 7.24 11.82
N ILE A 477 10.18 7.70 10.73
CA ILE A 477 11.01 6.85 9.85
C ILE A 477 12.36 7.54 9.66
N LYS A 478 13.46 6.80 9.91
CA LYS A 478 14.82 7.27 9.64
C LYS A 478 15.65 6.19 8.98
N GLY A 479 16.16 6.50 7.79
CA GLY A 479 16.93 5.62 6.94
C GLY A 479 16.31 5.44 5.55
N ASN A 480 16.96 4.64 4.71
CA ASN A 480 16.47 4.33 3.38
C ASN A 480 15.32 3.31 3.40
N VAL A 481 14.44 3.44 2.41
CA VAL A 481 13.42 2.47 2.02
C VAL A 481 13.74 2.01 0.60
N ASN A 482 14.32 0.82 0.47
CA ASN A 482 14.73 0.24 -0.83
C ASN A 482 14.94 -1.29 -0.73
#